data_66a13a533a10ec6777dbe404e88bf825
#
_entry.id   66a13a533a10ec6777dbe404e88bf825
#
_cell.length_a   1.000
_cell.length_b   1.000
_cell.length_c   1.000
_cell.angle_alpha   90.00
_cell.angle_beta   90.00
_cell.angle_gamma   90.00
#
_symmetry.space_group_name_H-M   'P 1'
#
loop_
_entity.id
_entity.type
_entity.pdbx_description
1 polymer ?
#
loop_
_entity_poly.entity_id
_entity_poly.type
_entity_poly.pdbx_seq_one_letter_code
_entity_poly.pdbx_strand_id
1 'polypeptide(L)'
;YATTRKKSEVVYSGVSVTIPTAPTNLVSLLKTLTPSSGTLAPFFDTVNNKMVVFNENKTLFFKLSIVGTWPSGTANRSMQLTFSGSVPDTLVSSRNSATTTDNILLATFFSVDKDGFLATNGSTLTIQSNGAAFTATTIKIIAEQ
;
A
#
# COMPACT_ATOMS: atom_id res chain seq x y z
N TYR A 1 19.00 1.26 -26.96
CA TYR A 1 18.57 2.50 -26.42
C TYR A 1 17.86 2.28 -25.07
N ALA A 2 17.78 3.30 -24.26
CA ALA A 2 17.30 3.14 -22.90
C ALA A 2 15.78 2.98 -22.82
N THR A 3 15.32 2.04 -21.99
CA THR A 3 13.91 1.88 -21.69
C THR A 3 13.53 2.83 -20.55
N THR A 4 12.48 3.61 -20.78
CA THR A 4 11.99 4.53 -19.77
C THR A 4 11.33 3.76 -18.62
N ARG A 5 11.73 4.09 -17.40
CA ARG A 5 11.10 3.56 -16.21
C ARG A 5 9.67 4.07 -16.09
N LYS A 6 8.73 3.19 -15.68
CA LYS A 6 7.39 3.58 -15.29
C LYS A 6 7.31 3.65 -13.77
N LYS A 7 6.59 4.63 -13.26
CA LYS A 7 6.51 4.87 -11.83
C LYS A 7 5.21 5.55 -11.43
N SER A 8 4.64 5.12 -10.33
CA SER A 8 3.66 5.87 -9.54
C SER A 8 4.31 6.23 -8.21
N GLU A 9 4.32 7.48 -7.85
CA GLU A 9 4.84 7.94 -6.57
C GLU A 9 3.92 9.06 -6.07
N VAL A 10 3.34 8.86 -4.89
CA VAL A 10 2.36 9.80 -4.33
C VAL A 10 2.69 10.05 -2.88
N VAL A 11 2.63 11.31 -2.49
CA VAL A 11 2.80 11.72 -1.09
C VAL A 11 1.55 12.45 -0.64
N TYR A 12 1.02 12.02 0.50
CA TYR A 12 -0.08 12.67 1.21
C TYR A 12 0.45 13.14 2.54
N SER A 13 0.53 14.46 2.76
CA SER A 13 0.98 15.01 4.03
C SER A 13 -0.08 15.94 4.61
N GLY A 14 -0.07 16.10 5.94
CA GLY A 14 -1.07 16.90 6.62
C GLY A 14 -2.48 16.33 6.55
N VAL A 15 -2.60 15.01 6.36
CA VAL A 15 -3.89 14.31 6.33
C VAL A 15 -4.22 13.75 7.70
N SER A 16 -5.46 13.28 7.86
CA SER A 16 -5.89 12.56 9.05
C SER A 16 -6.80 11.43 8.55
N VAL A 17 -6.21 10.25 8.39
CA VAL A 17 -6.89 9.10 7.79
C VAL A 17 -6.87 7.95 8.78
N THR A 18 -8.03 7.42 9.08
CA THR A 18 -8.13 6.23 9.92
C THR A 18 -7.95 4.99 9.07
N ILE A 19 -6.97 4.17 9.43
CA ILE A 19 -6.82 2.83 8.88
C ILE A 19 -7.54 1.90 9.87
N PRO A 20 -8.69 1.33 9.46
CA PRO A 20 -9.54 0.61 10.41
C PRO A 20 -9.03 -0.80 10.70
N THR A 21 -9.65 -1.44 11.69
CA THR A 21 -9.38 -2.85 11.99
C THR A 21 -10.05 -3.79 10.98
N ALA A 22 -11.04 -3.30 10.23
CA ALA A 22 -11.66 -4.07 9.16
C ALA A 22 -10.81 -4.01 7.89
N PRO A 23 -10.70 -5.11 7.11
CA PRO A 23 -10.00 -5.09 5.83
C PRO A 23 -10.56 -4.01 4.91
N THR A 24 -9.68 -3.19 4.34
CA THR A 24 -10.07 -2.03 3.55
C THR A 24 -9.22 -1.97 2.27
N ASN A 25 -9.85 -1.68 1.15
CA ASN A 25 -9.13 -1.50 -0.11
C ASN A 25 -8.27 -0.24 -0.03
N LEU A 26 -6.96 -0.40 -0.21
CA LEU A 26 -6.01 0.70 -0.07
C LEU A 26 -6.21 1.77 -1.15
N VAL A 27 -6.42 1.38 -2.39
CA VAL A 27 -6.61 2.35 -3.49
C VAL A 27 -7.90 3.14 -3.30
N SER A 28 -8.97 2.48 -2.86
CA SER A 28 -10.22 3.14 -2.49
C SER A 28 -10.03 4.19 -1.42
N LEU A 29 -9.19 3.88 -0.43
CA LEU A 29 -8.90 4.80 0.66
C LEU A 29 -8.09 5.99 0.18
N LEU A 30 -7.02 5.75 -0.58
CA LEU A 30 -6.11 6.80 -1.03
C LEU A 30 -6.72 7.73 -2.07
N LYS A 31 -7.56 7.22 -2.96
CA LYS A 31 -8.15 8.05 -4.03
C LYS A 31 -9.08 9.14 -3.52
N THR A 32 -9.55 9.05 -2.27
CA THR A 32 -10.38 10.07 -1.65
C THR A 32 -9.56 11.24 -1.12
N LEU A 33 -8.25 11.10 -1.05
CA LEU A 33 -7.35 12.10 -0.49
C LEU A 33 -6.77 12.98 -1.61
N THR A 34 -6.40 14.21 -1.24
CA THR A 34 -5.71 15.11 -2.16
C THR A 34 -4.21 14.93 -1.99
N PRO A 35 -3.47 14.51 -3.04
CA PRO A 35 -2.03 14.35 -2.94
C PRO A 35 -1.32 15.68 -2.72
N SER A 36 -0.27 15.67 -1.88
CA SER A 36 0.65 16.80 -1.75
C SER A 36 1.60 16.86 -2.94
N SER A 37 1.94 15.69 -3.50
CA SER A 37 2.72 15.59 -4.74
C SER A 37 2.49 14.23 -5.38
N GLY A 38 2.68 14.17 -6.69
CA GLY A 38 2.59 12.93 -7.45
C GLY A 38 1.17 12.52 -7.80
N THR A 39 1.04 11.36 -8.42
CA THR A 39 -0.25 10.78 -8.84
C THR A 39 -0.27 9.28 -8.60
N LEU A 40 -1.47 8.73 -8.40
CA LEU A 40 -1.66 7.28 -8.29
C LEU A 40 -1.45 6.57 -9.63
N ALA A 41 -1.76 7.23 -10.74
CA ALA A 41 -1.51 6.67 -12.06
C ALA A 41 0.01 6.59 -12.32
N PRO A 42 0.47 5.62 -13.12
CA PRO A 42 -0.31 4.65 -13.86
C PRO A 42 -0.54 3.31 -13.13
N PHE A 43 0.21 3.00 -12.06
CA PHE A 43 0.16 1.67 -11.43
C PHE A 43 -1.07 1.43 -10.59
N PHE A 44 -1.69 2.48 -10.03
CA PHE A 44 -2.86 2.32 -9.18
C PHE A 44 -4.09 2.79 -9.94
N ASP A 45 -4.92 1.81 -10.31
CA ASP A 45 -6.16 2.03 -11.07
C ASP A 45 -7.27 2.44 -10.10
N THR A 46 -7.69 3.70 -10.18
CA THR A 46 -8.71 4.26 -9.29
C THR A 46 -10.14 3.93 -9.73
N VAL A 47 -10.32 3.36 -10.92
CA VAL A 47 -11.63 2.89 -11.38
C VAL A 47 -11.92 1.50 -10.81
N ASN A 48 -10.96 0.59 -10.92
CA ASN A 48 -11.09 -0.79 -10.44
C ASN A 48 -10.47 -0.99 -9.05
N ASN A 49 -9.86 0.03 -8.47
CA ASN A 49 -9.28 0.04 -7.13
C ASN A 49 -8.27 -1.08 -6.92
N LYS A 50 -7.29 -1.15 -7.80
CA LYS A 50 -6.24 -2.18 -7.73
C LYS A 50 -4.94 -1.67 -8.33
N MET A 51 -3.86 -2.40 -8.06
CA MET A 51 -2.56 -2.19 -8.67
C MET A 51 -2.50 -2.97 -9.98
N VAL A 52 -1.97 -2.36 -11.03
CA VAL A 52 -1.81 -2.97 -12.35
C VAL A 52 -0.34 -2.95 -12.76
N VAL A 53 0.02 -3.75 -13.77
CA VAL A 53 1.38 -3.79 -14.28
C VAL A 53 1.43 -3.32 -15.73
N PHE A 54 2.58 -2.78 -16.13
CA PHE A 54 2.80 -2.29 -17.49
C PHE A 54 3.79 -3.12 -18.27
N ASN A 55 4.78 -3.69 -17.59
CA ASN A 55 5.72 -4.59 -18.22
C ASN A 55 5.44 -5.99 -17.74
N GLU A 56 4.93 -6.82 -18.63
CA GLU A 56 4.50 -8.18 -18.30
C GLU A 56 5.63 -9.13 -17.95
N ASN A 57 6.87 -8.68 -18.07
CA ASN A 57 8.04 -9.55 -17.87
C ASN A 57 9.16 -8.84 -17.14
N LYS A 58 8.80 -8.01 -16.16
CA LYS A 58 9.76 -7.24 -15.39
C LYS A 58 9.31 -7.13 -13.94
N THR A 59 10.27 -7.18 -13.01
CA THR A 59 9.99 -7.04 -11.58
C THR A 59 9.30 -5.72 -11.27
N LEU A 60 8.24 -5.79 -10.47
CA LEU A 60 7.52 -4.63 -9.95
C LEU A 60 7.94 -4.39 -8.50
N PHE A 61 8.42 -3.20 -8.21
CA PHE A 61 8.82 -2.79 -6.86
C PHE A 61 7.71 -1.98 -6.22
N PHE A 62 7.43 -2.26 -4.96
CA PHE A 62 6.37 -1.61 -4.20
C PHE A 62 6.89 -1.16 -2.84
N LYS A 63 6.48 0.04 -2.42
CA LYS A 63 6.77 0.55 -1.08
C LYS A 63 5.61 1.41 -0.59
N LEU A 64 5.19 1.18 0.65
CA LEU A 64 4.20 1.99 1.35
C LEU A 64 4.79 2.44 2.68
N SER A 65 4.84 3.75 2.89
CA SER A 65 5.30 4.34 4.15
C SER A 65 4.13 5.08 4.79
N ILE A 66 3.85 4.79 6.04
CA ILE A 66 2.74 5.39 6.78
C ILE A 66 3.27 5.94 8.10
N VAL A 67 3.07 7.22 8.33
CA VAL A 67 3.42 7.88 9.58
C VAL A 67 2.15 8.32 10.29
N GLY A 68 2.08 8.08 11.57
CA GLY A 68 0.91 8.45 12.35
C GLY A 68 0.96 7.96 13.78
N THR A 69 -0.21 7.68 14.35
CA THR A 69 -0.33 7.31 15.75
C THR A 69 -1.29 6.15 15.96
N TRP A 70 -0.92 5.31 16.91
CA TRP A 70 -1.79 4.29 17.49
C TRP A 70 -2.48 4.88 18.71
N PRO A 71 -3.73 4.49 18.99
CA PRO A 71 -4.36 4.90 20.24
C PRO A 71 -3.73 4.18 21.42
N SER A 72 -3.88 4.74 22.62
CA SER A 72 -3.49 4.05 23.84
C SER A 72 -4.33 2.79 24.03
N GLY A 73 -3.75 1.75 24.61
CA GLY A 73 -4.44 0.49 24.81
C GLY A 73 -3.50 -0.59 25.35
N THR A 74 -4.06 -1.75 25.64
CA THR A 74 -3.31 -2.89 26.19
C THR A 74 -3.04 -3.98 25.16
N ALA A 75 -3.65 -3.91 23.98
CA ALA A 75 -3.46 -4.90 22.94
C ALA A 75 -2.23 -4.57 22.08
N ASN A 76 -1.47 -5.60 21.75
CA ASN A 76 -0.47 -5.47 20.70
C ASN A 76 -1.16 -5.14 19.38
N ARG A 77 -0.44 -4.48 18.49
CA ARG A 77 -0.99 -3.96 17.26
C ARG A 77 -0.10 -4.31 16.08
N SER A 78 -0.68 -4.33 14.90
CA SER A 78 0.10 -4.56 13.68
C SER A 78 -0.56 -3.89 12.49
N MET A 79 0.24 -3.53 11.50
CA MET A 79 -0.26 -3.08 10.20
C MET A 79 -0.07 -4.22 9.20
N GLN A 80 -1.13 -4.54 8.47
CA GLN A 80 -1.16 -5.64 7.54
C GLN A 80 -1.57 -5.15 6.16
N LEU A 81 -0.83 -5.59 5.14
CA LEU A 81 -1.14 -5.30 3.75
C LEU A 81 -1.14 -6.62 2.98
N THR A 82 -2.28 -6.94 2.37
CA THR A 82 -2.46 -8.16 1.60
C THR A 82 -2.60 -7.83 0.13
N PHE A 83 -1.85 -8.55 -0.69
CA PHE A 83 -1.90 -8.45 -2.15
C PHE A 83 -2.59 -9.68 -2.69
N SER A 84 -3.70 -9.49 -3.43
CA SER A 84 -4.40 -10.62 -4.04
C SER A 84 -3.55 -11.22 -5.16
N GLY A 85 -3.66 -12.53 -5.34
CA GLY A 85 -2.94 -13.27 -6.36
C GLY A 85 -3.42 -14.70 -6.39
N SER A 86 -2.82 -15.52 -7.26
CA SER A 86 -3.08 -16.96 -7.25
C SER A 86 -2.66 -17.55 -5.89
N VAL A 87 -1.59 -17.01 -5.31
CA VAL A 87 -1.21 -17.21 -3.92
C VAL A 87 -1.05 -15.82 -3.32
N PRO A 88 -1.93 -15.41 -2.40
CA PRO A 88 -1.85 -14.07 -1.82
C PRO A 88 -0.58 -13.85 -1.03
N ASP A 89 -0.02 -12.65 -1.13
CA ASP A 89 1.10 -12.21 -0.31
C ASP A 89 0.61 -11.26 0.78
N THR A 90 1.18 -11.39 1.98
CA THR A 90 0.81 -10.54 3.12
C THR A 90 2.05 -10.00 3.79
N LEU A 91 2.10 -8.68 3.96
CA LEU A 91 3.10 -7.99 4.77
C LEU A 91 2.50 -7.62 6.11
N VAL A 92 3.21 -7.91 7.19
CA VAL A 92 2.77 -7.58 8.55
C VAL A 92 3.91 -6.91 9.29
N SER A 93 3.63 -5.76 9.89
CA SER A 93 4.56 -5.05 10.75
C SER A 93 3.96 -4.95 12.15
N SER A 94 4.53 -5.67 13.11
CA SER A 94 3.99 -5.83 14.46
C SER A 94 4.60 -4.83 15.43
N ARG A 95 3.78 -4.36 16.37
CA ARG A 95 4.17 -3.44 17.45
C ARG A 95 3.59 -3.90 18.76
N ASN A 96 4.25 -3.53 19.86
CA ASN A 96 3.70 -3.78 21.19
C ASN A 96 2.64 -2.73 21.56
N SER A 97 1.92 -2.98 22.63
CA SER A 97 0.83 -2.13 23.08
C SER A 97 1.26 -0.72 23.51
N ALA A 98 2.53 -0.53 23.79
CA ALA A 98 3.05 0.77 24.23
C ALA A 98 3.40 1.71 23.08
N THR A 99 3.44 1.19 21.84
CA THR A 99 3.78 1.99 20.67
C THR A 99 2.64 2.95 20.34
N THR A 100 2.93 4.24 20.29
CA THR A 100 1.94 5.28 19.97
C THR A 100 2.31 6.01 18.68
N THR A 101 3.36 6.81 18.65
CA THR A 101 3.85 7.44 17.42
C THR A 101 4.67 6.42 16.63
N ASP A 102 4.39 6.30 15.33
CA ASP A 102 5.00 5.23 14.54
C ASP A 102 5.23 5.66 13.10
N ASN A 103 6.24 5.06 12.50
CA ASN A 103 6.52 5.12 11.07
C ASN A 103 6.59 3.67 10.57
N ILE A 104 5.61 3.29 9.78
CA ILE A 104 5.45 1.92 9.30
C ILE A 104 5.87 1.86 7.84
N LEU A 105 6.84 0.99 7.53
CA LEU A 105 7.31 0.76 6.18
C LEU A 105 6.95 -0.65 5.75
N LEU A 106 6.20 -0.76 4.65
CA LEU A 106 5.82 -2.02 4.03
C LEU A 106 6.35 -2.02 2.61
N ALA A 107 7.35 -2.83 2.34
CA ALA A 107 8.02 -2.87 1.04
C ALA A 107 8.19 -4.31 0.57
N THR A 108 8.02 -4.50 -0.73
CA THR A 108 8.18 -5.80 -1.36
C THR A 108 8.44 -5.64 -2.86
N PHE A 109 8.65 -6.75 -3.54
CA PHE A 109 8.70 -6.77 -4.98
C PHE A 109 7.91 -7.97 -5.49
N PHE A 110 7.52 -7.90 -6.76
CA PHE A 110 6.77 -8.97 -7.41
C PHE A 110 7.48 -9.41 -8.66
N SER A 111 7.61 -10.72 -8.82
CA SER A 111 8.04 -11.31 -10.07
C SER A 111 6.86 -11.32 -11.03
N VAL A 112 6.93 -10.52 -12.07
CA VAL A 112 5.84 -10.40 -13.04
C VAL A 112 6.21 -11.23 -14.26
N ASP A 113 5.38 -12.24 -14.54
CA ASP A 113 5.57 -13.13 -15.67
C ASP A 113 4.46 -12.90 -16.68
N LYS A 114 4.83 -12.93 -17.96
CA LYS A 114 3.86 -12.81 -19.05
C LYS A 114 2.81 -13.92 -18.93
N ASP A 115 1.54 -13.53 -19.08
CA ASP A 115 0.36 -14.41 -18.95
C ASP A 115 0.13 -14.92 -17.52
N GLY A 116 0.93 -14.48 -16.55
CA GLY A 116 0.72 -14.80 -15.14
C GLY A 116 -0.45 -14.03 -14.52
N PHE A 117 -0.77 -14.35 -13.28
CA PHE A 117 -1.91 -13.74 -12.58
C PHE A 117 -1.79 -12.22 -12.51
N LEU A 118 -0.63 -11.73 -12.05
CA LEU A 118 -0.43 -10.29 -11.84
C LEU A 118 -0.46 -9.51 -13.16
N ALA A 119 0.15 -10.05 -14.21
CA ALA A 119 0.14 -9.44 -15.53
C ALA A 119 -1.27 -9.37 -16.12
N THR A 120 -2.09 -10.39 -15.87
CA THR A 120 -3.44 -10.51 -16.42
C THR A 120 -4.49 -9.74 -15.61
N ASN A 121 -4.40 -9.81 -14.28
CA ASN A 121 -5.48 -9.35 -13.39
C ASN A 121 -5.10 -8.15 -12.52
N GLY A 122 -3.81 -7.83 -12.40
CA GLY A 122 -3.35 -6.90 -11.38
C GLY A 122 -3.50 -7.49 -9.98
N SER A 123 -3.45 -6.64 -8.96
CA SER A 123 -3.59 -7.07 -7.57
C SER A 123 -4.42 -6.06 -6.78
N THR A 124 -5.38 -6.56 -6.03
CA THR A 124 -6.13 -5.76 -5.06
C THR A 124 -5.32 -5.69 -3.77
N LEU A 125 -5.07 -4.46 -3.28
CA LEU A 125 -4.34 -4.22 -2.05
C LEU A 125 -5.34 -4.00 -0.92
N THR A 126 -5.26 -4.82 0.11
CA THR A 126 -6.14 -4.72 1.27
C THR A 126 -5.31 -4.37 2.49
N ILE A 127 -5.59 -3.21 3.09
CA ILE A 127 -4.92 -2.75 4.29
C ILE A 127 -5.80 -2.97 5.52
N GLN A 128 -5.16 -3.32 6.62
CA GLN A 128 -5.86 -3.63 7.86
C GLN A 128 -4.96 -3.31 9.04
N SER A 129 -5.51 -2.60 10.01
CA SER A 129 -4.83 -2.34 11.27
C SER A 129 -5.35 -3.33 12.31
N ASN A 130 -4.47 -4.17 12.86
CA ASN A 130 -4.87 -5.20 13.81
C ASN A 130 -4.64 -4.70 15.24
N GLY A 131 -5.58 -5.03 16.15
CA GLY A 131 -5.49 -4.69 17.56
C GLY A 131 -5.98 -3.29 17.92
N ALA A 132 -5.83 -2.33 17.02
CA ALA A 132 -6.32 -0.97 17.20
C ALA A 132 -6.32 -0.27 15.84
N ALA A 133 -7.20 0.71 15.65
CA ALA A 133 -7.19 1.54 14.46
C ALA A 133 -6.00 2.51 14.49
N PHE A 134 -5.42 2.79 13.35
CA PHE A 134 -4.26 3.67 13.22
C PHE A 134 -4.68 4.98 12.55
N THR A 135 -4.23 6.11 13.07
CA THR A 135 -4.48 7.40 12.43
C THR A 135 -3.23 7.84 11.67
N ALA A 136 -3.31 7.83 10.35
CA ALA A 136 -2.21 8.22 9.48
C ALA A 136 -2.25 9.72 9.21
N THR A 137 -1.09 10.37 9.30
CA THR A 137 -0.92 11.80 9.02
C THR A 137 -0.07 12.05 7.79
N THR A 138 0.79 11.10 7.43
CA THR A 138 1.59 11.15 6.20
C THR A 138 1.62 9.76 5.59
N ILE A 139 1.35 9.70 4.29
CA ILE A 139 1.37 8.44 3.54
C ILE A 139 2.18 8.67 2.26
N LYS A 140 3.07 7.74 1.98
CA LYS A 140 3.83 7.72 0.73
C LYS A 140 3.71 6.34 0.12
N ILE A 141 3.32 6.27 -1.15
CA ILE A 141 3.19 5.01 -1.87
C ILE A 141 3.94 5.09 -3.19
N ILE A 142 4.70 4.05 -3.50
CA ILE A 142 5.51 3.97 -4.71
C ILE A 142 5.32 2.59 -5.34
N ALA A 143 5.14 2.58 -6.66
CA ALA A 143 5.24 1.36 -7.46
C ALA A 143 6.01 1.70 -8.72
N GLU A 144 6.96 0.83 -9.10
CA GLU A 144 7.77 1.06 -10.29
C GLU A 144 8.22 -0.24 -10.95
N GLN A 145 8.41 -0.12 -12.26
CA GLN A 145 8.97 -1.20 -13.08
C GLN A 145 10.10 -0.71 -13.98
#